data_a165157dd31e63d1ba6e8a786a9f5524
#
_entry.id   a165157dd31e63d1ba6e8a786a9f5524
#
_cell.length_a   1.000
_cell.length_b   1.000
_cell.length_c   1.000
_cell.angle_alpha   90.00
_cell.angle_beta   90.00
_cell.angle_gamma   90.00
#
_symmetry.space_group_name_H-M   'P 1'
#
loop_
_entity.id
_entity.type
_entity.pdbx_description
1 polymer ?
#
loop_
_entity_poly.entity_id
_entity_poly.type
_entity_poly.pdbx_seq_one_letter_code
_entity_poly.pdbx_strand_id
1 'polypeptide(L)'
;MLFRSESLNSDYSNKSENLIGNKESCSIEKRYLCPKNFKRVEVEKNSFSKFLRNSKLLQYGKKVKLHNGREKNSDNIYDSVFDVEIGSKDLHQCADAIMLLRAEYLYAEKDYKNLNFHFVNGFKAEFSKWIEGYRISVDNNSNTAKYIKKEPYNSDYPTFRKYMTVVMAYASTLSLEKEMIPVNIKNMKIGDVFIKGGNPGHAVIVVDMCQNDEGKKLFMLAQSYMFAQQTQIFVNKIGRAHV
;
A
#
# COMPACT_ATOMS: atom_id res chain seq x y z
N MET A 1 16.42 -8.69 -2.17
CA MET A 1 17.68 -8.76 -1.39
C MET A 1 17.29 -8.75 0.07
N LEU A 2 17.50 -9.86 0.79
CA LEU A 2 17.30 -9.89 2.24
C LEU A 2 18.44 -9.06 2.84
N PHE A 3 18.15 -7.87 3.33
CA PHE A 3 19.14 -7.09 4.05
C PHE A 3 19.44 -7.79 5.38
N ARG A 4 20.64 -8.37 5.47
CA ARG A 4 21.25 -8.75 6.75
C ARG A 4 21.46 -7.46 7.53
N SER A 5 20.89 -7.38 8.71
CA SER A 5 21.17 -6.33 9.68
C SER A 5 22.63 -6.42 10.08
N GLU A 6 23.47 -5.53 9.57
CA GLU A 6 24.69 -5.20 10.25
C GLU A 6 24.33 -4.50 11.56
N SER A 7 24.95 -4.97 12.62
CA SER A 7 24.78 -4.54 13.99
C SER A 7 24.96 -3.02 14.14
N LEU A 8 23.85 -2.31 14.19
CA LEU A 8 23.84 -0.96 14.73
C LEU A 8 23.72 -1.06 16.25
N ASN A 9 24.79 -0.64 16.90
CA ASN A 9 25.00 -0.66 18.34
C ASN A 9 23.83 -0.10 19.15
N SER A 10 23.54 -0.82 20.11
CA SER A 10 22.83 -0.96 21.35
C SER A 10 22.56 0.25 22.27
N ASP A 11 22.30 1.46 21.81
CA ASP A 11 22.00 2.56 22.74
C ASP A 11 20.50 2.95 22.80
N TYR A 12 19.61 2.17 22.20
CA TYR A 12 18.17 2.36 22.31
C TYR A 12 17.44 1.19 23.00
N SER A 13 18.14 0.50 23.92
CA SER A 13 17.47 -0.40 24.84
C SER A 13 16.84 0.44 25.95
N ASN A 14 15.55 0.29 26.10
CA ASN A 14 14.70 0.67 27.21
C ASN A 14 13.77 1.86 26.99
N LYS A 15 12.60 1.47 26.66
CA LYS A 15 11.23 1.94 26.69
C LYS A 15 10.66 1.98 25.28
N SER A 16 9.79 1.03 24.97
CA SER A 16 8.82 1.14 23.87
C SER A 16 7.97 2.39 24.15
N GLU A 17 8.41 3.54 23.60
CA GLU A 17 7.55 4.72 23.57
C GLU A 17 6.30 4.30 22.82
N ASN A 18 5.16 4.37 23.51
CA ASN A 18 3.88 4.14 22.87
C ASN A 18 3.62 5.30 21.90
N LEU A 19 3.90 5.07 20.62
CA LEU A 19 3.70 6.07 19.57
C LEU A 19 2.23 6.29 19.22
N ILE A 20 1.31 5.62 19.91
CA ILE A 20 -0.11 5.79 19.74
C ILE A 20 -0.56 6.94 20.63
N GLY A 21 -0.82 8.10 20.01
CA GLY A 21 -1.30 9.29 20.72
C GLY A 21 -2.80 9.30 20.98
N ASN A 22 -3.59 8.80 20.01
CA ASN A 22 -5.05 8.81 20.11
C ASN A 22 -5.67 7.55 19.48
N LYS A 23 -6.04 6.59 20.29
CA LYS A 23 -6.67 5.33 19.87
C LYS A 23 -8.04 5.51 19.21
N GLU A 24 -8.77 6.55 19.56
CA GLU A 24 -10.10 6.84 19.00
C GLU A 24 -10.02 7.47 17.61
N SER A 25 -8.85 7.92 17.20
CA SER A 25 -8.67 8.54 15.90
C SER A 25 -8.70 7.51 14.76
N CYS A 26 -9.37 7.88 13.68
CA CYS A 26 -9.54 7.05 12.49
C CYS A 26 -8.54 7.37 11.36
N SER A 27 -7.42 8.07 11.62
CA SER A 27 -6.40 8.33 10.59
C SER A 27 -5.00 8.13 11.14
N ILE A 28 -4.05 7.82 10.25
CA ILE A 28 -2.63 7.65 10.62
C ILE A 28 -2.12 8.91 11.30
N GLU A 29 -2.31 10.08 10.70
CA GLU A 29 -1.81 11.36 11.21
C GLU A 29 -2.25 11.66 12.64
N LYS A 30 -3.50 11.35 12.97
CA LYS A 30 -4.08 11.67 14.28
C LYS A 30 -3.89 10.55 15.31
N ARG A 31 -3.74 9.30 14.87
CA ARG A 31 -3.55 8.15 15.77
C ARG A 31 -2.13 8.04 16.29
N TYR A 32 -1.14 8.34 15.44
CA TYR A 32 0.26 8.14 15.77
C TYR A 32 0.99 9.44 16.05
N LEU A 33 1.97 9.38 16.93
CA LEU A 33 2.88 10.48 17.25
C LEU A 33 4.27 10.18 16.68
N CYS A 34 5.06 11.22 16.45
CA CYS A 34 6.49 11.04 16.28
C CYS A 34 7.15 10.78 17.62
N PRO A 35 8.24 9.99 17.67
CA PRO A 35 9.06 9.83 18.88
C PRO A 35 9.63 11.17 19.34
N LYS A 36 10.07 11.22 20.61
CA LYS A 36 10.79 12.38 21.15
C LYS A 36 11.96 12.74 20.24
N ASN A 37 12.18 14.03 20.04
CA ASN A 37 13.19 14.62 19.14
C ASN A 37 12.99 14.35 17.64
N PHE A 38 11.86 13.80 17.22
CA PHE A 38 11.48 13.68 15.81
C PHE A 38 10.26 14.55 15.52
N LYS A 39 10.24 15.11 14.31
CA LYS A 39 9.12 15.87 13.76
C LYS A 39 8.57 15.13 12.54
N ARG A 40 7.26 15.19 12.35
CA ARG A 40 6.62 14.62 11.16
C ARG A 40 7.09 15.41 9.93
N VAL A 41 7.51 14.70 8.90
CA VAL A 41 7.96 15.31 7.65
C VAL A 41 6.79 16.06 7.00
N GLU A 42 7.04 17.29 6.54
CA GLU A 42 6.03 18.06 5.81
C GLU A 42 5.70 17.42 4.47
N VAL A 43 4.45 17.51 4.06
CA VAL A 43 3.95 17.00 2.79
C VAL A 43 2.98 18.00 2.16
N GLU A 44 2.96 18.06 0.84
CA GLU A 44 2.04 18.92 0.09
C GLU A 44 0.59 18.47 0.27
N LYS A 45 -0.35 19.45 0.31
CA LYS A 45 -1.76 19.20 0.67
C LYS A 45 -2.44 18.15 -0.22
N ASN A 46 -2.26 18.21 -1.51
CA ASN A 46 -2.94 17.34 -2.49
C ASN A 46 -2.01 16.23 -3.02
N SER A 47 -1.02 15.82 -2.23
CA SER A 47 -0.06 14.80 -2.61
C SER A 47 -0.52 13.40 -2.21
N PHE A 48 0.02 12.39 -2.89
CA PHE A 48 -0.16 11.00 -2.48
C PHE A 48 0.33 10.74 -1.05
N SER A 49 1.41 11.42 -0.64
CA SER A 49 1.92 11.35 0.74
C SER A 49 0.90 11.85 1.76
N LYS A 50 0.18 12.94 1.46
CA LYS A 50 -0.88 13.46 2.35
C LYS A 50 -2.10 12.53 2.36
N PHE A 51 -2.46 11.97 1.22
CA PHE A 51 -3.53 10.96 1.11
C PHE A 51 -3.23 9.74 2.00
N LEU A 52 -2.03 9.17 1.91
CA LEU A 52 -1.61 8.03 2.74
C LEU A 52 -1.67 8.36 4.23
N ARG A 53 -1.12 9.50 4.63
CA ARG A 53 -1.12 9.96 6.02
C ARG A 53 -2.54 10.16 6.58
N ASN A 54 -3.48 10.57 5.74
CA ASN A 54 -4.88 10.74 6.08
C ASN A 54 -5.73 9.48 5.88
N SER A 55 -5.13 8.38 5.43
CA SER A 55 -5.85 7.13 5.20
C SER A 55 -6.65 6.71 6.42
N LYS A 56 -7.89 6.29 6.18
CA LYS A 56 -8.79 5.85 7.24
C LYS A 56 -8.32 4.54 7.83
N LEU A 57 -8.40 4.44 9.14
CA LEU A 57 -8.11 3.24 9.91
C LEU A 57 -9.39 2.77 10.62
N LEU A 58 -9.56 1.47 10.71
CA LEU A 58 -10.56 0.86 11.57
C LEU A 58 -10.32 1.26 13.04
N GLN A 59 -11.33 1.09 13.87
CA GLN A 59 -11.20 1.27 15.32
C GLN A 59 -9.97 0.51 15.85
N TYR A 60 -9.22 1.16 16.73
CA TYR A 60 -8.03 0.56 17.33
C TYR A 60 -8.33 -0.80 17.99
N GLY A 61 -7.42 -1.77 17.79
CA GLY A 61 -7.60 -3.13 18.30
C GLY A 61 -8.44 -4.06 17.40
N LYS A 62 -8.99 -3.55 16.28
CA LYS A 62 -9.65 -4.42 15.29
C LYS A 62 -8.62 -5.35 14.64
N LYS A 63 -8.99 -6.61 14.51
CA LYS A 63 -8.17 -7.62 13.84
C LYS A 63 -8.28 -7.53 12.33
N VAL A 64 -7.18 -7.87 11.65
CA VAL A 64 -7.15 -8.01 10.19
C VAL A 64 -8.09 -9.13 9.77
N LYS A 65 -8.94 -8.84 8.79
CA LYS A 65 -9.79 -9.85 8.15
C LYS A 65 -9.18 -10.30 6.82
N LEU A 66 -9.29 -11.61 6.58
CA LEU A 66 -9.00 -12.22 5.29
C LEU A 66 -10.18 -11.99 4.33
N HIS A 67 -9.95 -12.20 3.02
CA HIS A 67 -10.98 -12.07 1.97
C HIS A 67 -12.24 -12.92 2.23
N ASN A 68 -12.12 -14.01 2.97
CA ASN A 68 -13.22 -14.90 3.33
C ASN A 68 -13.91 -14.54 4.66
N GLY A 69 -13.61 -13.36 5.22
CA GLY A 69 -14.18 -12.82 6.46
C GLY A 69 -13.57 -13.35 7.75
N ARG A 70 -12.70 -14.38 7.69
CA ARG A 70 -12.02 -14.89 8.89
C ARG A 70 -10.97 -13.89 9.40
N GLU A 71 -10.80 -13.82 10.70
CA GLU A 71 -9.74 -13.03 11.32
C GLU A 71 -8.37 -13.69 11.11
N LYS A 72 -7.36 -12.85 10.91
CA LYS A 72 -5.97 -13.30 10.83
C LYS A 72 -5.52 -13.78 12.20
N ASN A 73 -5.03 -15.01 12.24
CA ASN A 73 -4.42 -15.57 13.46
C ASN A 73 -2.93 -15.22 13.47
N SER A 74 -2.61 -14.00 13.86
CA SER A 74 -1.22 -13.56 14.04
C SER A 74 -1.16 -12.43 15.06
N ASP A 75 -0.41 -12.66 16.11
CA ASP A 75 -0.20 -11.68 17.16
C ASP A 75 1.06 -10.84 16.89
N ASN A 76 0.98 -9.55 17.25
CA ASN A 76 2.12 -8.64 17.34
C ASN A 76 2.90 -8.36 16.04
N ILE A 77 2.29 -8.50 14.86
CA ILE A 77 2.93 -8.12 13.59
C ILE A 77 2.31 -6.86 12.97
N TYR A 78 1.16 -6.44 13.45
CA TYR A 78 0.49 -5.20 13.05
C TYR A 78 -0.17 -4.53 14.26
N ASP A 79 -0.43 -3.24 14.11
CA ASP A 79 -1.04 -2.41 15.16
C ASP A 79 -2.43 -1.89 14.75
N SER A 80 -2.57 -1.45 13.53
CA SER A 80 -3.80 -0.89 13.00
C SER A 80 -4.10 -1.41 11.60
N VAL A 81 -5.39 -1.40 11.26
CA VAL A 81 -5.93 -1.91 10.00
C VAL A 81 -6.52 -0.75 9.22
N PHE A 82 -6.22 -0.68 7.93
CA PHE A 82 -6.84 0.28 7.03
C PHE A 82 -8.32 -0.03 6.83
N ASP A 83 -9.14 1.02 6.82
CA ASP A 83 -10.56 0.93 6.49
C ASP A 83 -10.73 0.94 4.95
N VAL A 84 -10.32 -0.15 4.33
CA VAL A 84 -10.40 -0.38 2.88
C VAL A 84 -11.07 -1.71 2.62
N GLU A 85 -12.07 -1.69 1.76
CA GLU A 85 -12.71 -2.92 1.31
C GLU A 85 -11.78 -3.70 0.38
N ILE A 86 -11.59 -4.98 0.64
CA ILE A 86 -10.71 -5.86 -0.14
C ILE A 86 -11.45 -6.82 -1.08
N GLY A 87 -12.79 -6.85 -0.99
CA GLY A 87 -13.63 -7.81 -1.71
C GLY A 87 -13.56 -9.22 -1.12
N SER A 88 -14.23 -10.16 -1.79
CA SER A 88 -14.36 -11.56 -1.33
C SER A 88 -13.43 -12.55 -2.07
N LYS A 89 -12.63 -12.07 -3.03
CA LYS A 89 -11.69 -12.90 -3.80
C LYS A 89 -10.30 -12.86 -3.17
N ASP A 90 -9.53 -13.92 -3.34
CA ASP A 90 -8.12 -13.98 -2.91
C ASP A 90 -7.24 -13.19 -3.88
N LEU A 91 -7.42 -11.86 -3.94
CA LEU A 91 -6.70 -10.97 -4.85
C LEU A 91 -5.92 -9.87 -4.13
N HIS A 92 -6.46 -9.29 -3.06
CA HIS A 92 -5.83 -8.15 -2.37
C HIS A 92 -4.64 -8.60 -1.51
N GLN A 93 -3.51 -8.90 -2.18
CA GLN A 93 -2.25 -9.29 -1.55
C GLN A 93 -1.28 -8.10 -1.44
N CYS A 94 0.01 -8.33 -1.25
CA CYS A 94 0.97 -7.26 -0.93
C CYS A 94 1.09 -6.19 -2.03
N ALA A 95 1.27 -6.58 -3.30
CA ALA A 95 1.35 -5.63 -4.41
C ALA A 95 0.00 -4.96 -4.67
N ASP A 96 -1.10 -5.71 -4.54
CA ASP A 96 -2.46 -5.24 -4.79
C ASP A 96 -2.89 -4.15 -3.82
N ALA A 97 -2.47 -4.26 -2.55
CA ALA A 97 -2.69 -3.23 -1.55
C ALA A 97 -2.03 -1.89 -1.95
N ILE A 98 -0.81 -1.95 -2.46
CA ILE A 98 -0.06 -0.76 -2.91
C ILE A 98 -0.72 -0.15 -4.15
N MET A 99 -1.05 -0.99 -5.14
CA MET A 99 -1.74 -0.56 -6.34
C MET A 99 -3.11 0.07 -6.00
N LEU A 100 -3.86 -0.53 -5.08
CA LEU A 100 -5.16 0.01 -4.67
C LEU A 100 -5.01 1.36 -3.97
N LEU A 101 -4.08 1.52 -3.02
CA LEU A 101 -3.86 2.81 -2.35
C LEU A 101 -3.48 3.92 -3.35
N ARG A 102 -2.63 3.60 -4.32
CA ARG A 102 -2.28 4.55 -5.38
C ARG A 102 -3.48 4.87 -6.27
N ALA A 103 -4.26 3.86 -6.64
CA ALA A 103 -5.43 3.99 -7.48
C ALA A 103 -6.55 4.80 -6.80
N GLU A 104 -6.82 4.57 -5.52
CA GLU A 104 -7.78 5.34 -4.72
C GLU A 104 -7.42 6.84 -4.67
N TYR A 105 -6.13 7.15 -4.50
CA TYR A 105 -5.66 8.53 -4.59
C TYR A 105 -5.93 9.15 -5.96
N LEU A 106 -5.51 8.49 -7.05
CA LEU A 106 -5.70 9.00 -8.41
C LEU A 106 -7.17 9.11 -8.78
N TYR A 107 -8.01 8.18 -8.30
CA TYR A 107 -9.44 8.22 -8.49
C TYR A 107 -10.08 9.43 -7.76
N ALA A 108 -9.68 9.68 -6.51
CA ALA A 108 -10.14 10.83 -5.73
C ALA A 108 -9.76 12.16 -6.38
N GLU A 109 -8.55 12.26 -6.93
CA GLU A 109 -8.07 13.43 -7.68
C GLU A 109 -8.65 13.52 -9.11
N LYS A 110 -9.44 12.54 -9.54
CA LYS A 110 -9.97 12.39 -10.92
C LYS A 110 -8.86 12.34 -11.99
N ASP A 111 -7.68 11.93 -11.60
CA ASP A 111 -6.53 11.77 -12.50
C ASP A 111 -6.58 10.39 -13.21
N TYR A 112 -7.65 10.18 -13.96
CA TYR A 112 -7.93 8.90 -14.63
C TYR A 112 -6.91 8.57 -15.73
N LYS A 113 -6.22 9.57 -16.27
CA LYS A 113 -5.17 9.41 -17.28
C LYS A 113 -3.93 8.72 -16.71
N ASN A 114 -3.56 9.06 -15.49
CA ASN A 114 -2.40 8.48 -14.80
C ASN A 114 -2.77 7.21 -13.99
N LEU A 115 -4.05 6.86 -13.92
CA LEU A 115 -4.51 5.64 -13.27
C LEU A 115 -4.38 4.46 -14.25
N ASN A 116 -3.23 3.82 -14.23
CA ASN A 116 -2.92 2.66 -15.06
C ASN A 116 -1.89 1.76 -14.38
N PHE A 117 -1.88 0.47 -14.74
CA PHE A 117 -0.94 -0.54 -14.24
C PHE A 117 -0.61 -1.52 -15.35
N HIS A 118 0.55 -2.16 -15.28
CA HIS A 118 0.90 -3.22 -16.20
C HIS A 118 0.59 -4.61 -15.64
N PHE A 119 0.04 -5.46 -16.48
CA PHE A 119 -0.07 -6.89 -16.18
C PHE A 119 1.31 -7.56 -16.29
N VAL A 120 1.44 -8.77 -15.76
CA VAL A 120 2.70 -9.53 -15.81
C VAL A 120 3.17 -9.75 -17.26
N ASN A 121 2.24 -9.86 -18.21
CA ASN A 121 2.54 -9.99 -19.64
C ASN A 121 2.91 -8.67 -20.34
N GLY A 122 3.00 -7.56 -19.60
CA GLY A 122 3.33 -6.23 -20.14
C GLY A 122 2.14 -5.43 -20.69
N PHE A 123 0.93 -5.97 -20.69
CA PHE A 123 -0.25 -5.23 -21.14
C PHE A 123 -0.54 -4.06 -20.20
N LYS A 124 -0.71 -2.86 -20.77
CA LYS A 124 -1.06 -1.66 -20.01
C LYS A 124 -2.57 -1.57 -19.82
N ALA A 125 -3.03 -1.78 -18.61
CA ALA A 125 -4.41 -1.61 -18.19
C ALA A 125 -4.66 -0.14 -17.81
N GLU A 126 -5.39 0.61 -18.65
CA GLU A 126 -5.67 2.04 -18.50
C GLU A 126 -7.09 2.25 -18.00
N PHE A 127 -7.27 2.94 -16.87
CA PHE A 127 -8.60 3.26 -16.37
C PHE A 127 -9.35 4.24 -17.27
N SER A 128 -8.64 5.14 -17.96
CA SER A 128 -9.23 6.03 -18.96
C SER A 128 -9.99 5.29 -20.07
N LYS A 129 -9.45 4.16 -20.56
CA LYS A 129 -10.16 3.30 -21.51
C LYS A 129 -11.30 2.52 -20.86
N TRP A 130 -11.11 2.11 -19.62
CA TRP A 130 -12.13 1.37 -18.88
C TRP A 130 -13.41 2.20 -18.68
N ILE A 131 -13.30 3.47 -18.27
CA ILE A 131 -14.45 4.37 -18.12
C ILE A 131 -15.15 4.68 -19.45
N GLU A 132 -14.43 4.65 -20.57
CA GLU A 132 -15.04 4.74 -21.91
C GLU A 132 -15.80 3.48 -22.32
N GLY A 133 -15.85 2.46 -21.46
CA GLY A 133 -16.60 1.23 -21.67
C GLY A 133 -15.82 0.12 -22.35
N TYR A 134 -14.49 0.25 -22.48
CA TYR A 134 -13.65 -0.88 -22.85
C TYR A 134 -13.50 -1.84 -21.67
N ARG A 135 -13.40 -3.13 -22.00
CA ARG A 135 -13.07 -4.19 -21.05
C ARG A 135 -11.84 -4.94 -21.54
N ILE A 136 -11.09 -5.50 -20.63
CA ILE A 136 -9.86 -6.23 -20.95
C ILE A 136 -10.21 -7.70 -21.09
N SER A 137 -9.91 -8.26 -22.23
CA SER A 137 -9.99 -9.71 -22.49
C SER A 137 -8.57 -10.27 -22.45
N VAL A 138 -8.34 -11.23 -21.57
CA VAL A 138 -7.05 -11.92 -21.43
C VAL A 138 -7.19 -13.32 -22.01
N ASP A 139 -6.23 -13.68 -22.85
CA ASP A 139 -6.04 -15.05 -23.35
C ASP A 139 -4.84 -15.66 -22.62
N ASN A 140 -5.12 -16.57 -21.70
CA ASN A 140 -4.08 -17.22 -20.91
C ASN A 140 -3.23 -18.20 -21.74
N ASN A 141 -3.75 -18.73 -22.84
CA ASN A 141 -3.01 -19.67 -23.70
C ASN A 141 -1.90 -18.95 -24.48
N SER A 142 -2.23 -17.78 -25.03
CA SER A 142 -1.27 -16.96 -25.77
C SER A 142 -0.56 -15.92 -24.89
N ASN A 143 -0.91 -15.83 -23.60
CA ASN A 143 -0.41 -14.84 -22.68
C ASN A 143 -0.57 -13.39 -23.19
N THR A 144 -1.69 -13.09 -23.85
CA THR A 144 -1.98 -11.79 -24.43
C THR A 144 -3.22 -11.16 -23.83
N ALA A 145 -3.34 -9.85 -23.94
CA ALA A 145 -4.53 -9.11 -23.53
C ALA A 145 -4.87 -8.03 -24.56
N LYS A 146 -6.18 -7.72 -24.67
CA LYS A 146 -6.70 -6.70 -25.57
C LYS A 146 -7.92 -5.99 -25.00
N TYR A 147 -8.14 -4.76 -25.44
CA TYR A 147 -9.36 -4.03 -25.15
C TYR A 147 -10.49 -4.42 -26.10
N ILE A 148 -11.69 -4.58 -25.53
CA ILE A 148 -12.94 -4.84 -26.30
C ILE A 148 -13.98 -3.85 -25.79
N LYS A 149 -14.56 -3.06 -26.69
CA LYS A 149 -15.68 -2.15 -26.36
C LYS A 149 -16.91 -2.96 -26.01
N LYS A 150 -17.45 -2.80 -24.80
CA LYS A 150 -18.58 -3.61 -24.32
C LYS A 150 -19.70 -2.81 -23.65
N GLU A 151 -19.37 -1.64 -23.11
CA GLU A 151 -20.27 -0.88 -22.25
C GLU A 151 -20.27 0.61 -22.61
N PRO A 152 -21.28 1.38 -22.22
CA PRO A 152 -21.24 2.83 -22.31
C PRO A 152 -20.22 3.41 -21.36
N TYR A 153 -19.99 4.72 -21.47
CA TYR A 153 -19.15 5.46 -20.54
C TYR A 153 -19.70 5.37 -19.11
N ASN A 154 -18.83 5.04 -18.17
CA ASN A 154 -19.13 5.09 -16.73
C ASN A 154 -17.85 5.26 -15.91
N SER A 155 -17.80 6.26 -15.01
CA SER A 155 -16.68 6.56 -14.13
C SER A 155 -17.04 6.45 -12.65
N ASP A 156 -18.15 5.79 -12.30
CA ASP A 156 -18.54 5.62 -10.89
C ASP A 156 -17.57 4.73 -10.09
N TYR A 157 -17.67 4.80 -8.78
CA TYR A 157 -16.80 4.03 -7.89
C TYR A 157 -16.95 2.50 -8.06
N PRO A 158 -18.17 1.92 -8.26
CA PRO A 158 -18.30 0.51 -8.60
C PRO A 158 -17.57 0.11 -9.88
N THR A 159 -17.57 0.95 -10.90
CA THR A 159 -16.81 0.73 -12.15
C THR A 159 -15.30 0.76 -11.90
N PHE A 160 -14.82 1.69 -11.07
CA PHE A 160 -13.43 1.72 -10.62
C PHE A 160 -13.05 0.44 -9.87
N ARG A 161 -13.88 -0.05 -8.94
CA ARG A 161 -13.59 -1.28 -8.19
C ARG A 161 -13.57 -2.52 -9.08
N LYS A 162 -14.42 -2.59 -10.12
CA LYS A 162 -14.36 -3.65 -11.13
C LYS A 162 -13.05 -3.62 -11.92
N TYR A 163 -12.57 -2.43 -12.29
CA TYR A 163 -11.27 -2.26 -12.92
C TYR A 163 -10.15 -2.77 -12.03
N MET A 164 -10.10 -2.35 -10.76
CA MET A 164 -9.09 -2.80 -9.80
C MET A 164 -9.12 -4.32 -9.58
N THR A 165 -10.30 -4.94 -9.61
CA THR A 165 -10.40 -6.42 -9.54
C THR A 165 -9.68 -7.09 -10.71
N VAL A 166 -9.76 -6.53 -11.91
CA VAL A 166 -9.04 -7.06 -13.08
C VAL A 166 -7.53 -6.80 -12.97
N VAL A 167 -7.13 -5.60 -12.53
CA VAL A 167 -5.71 -5.28 -12.29
C VAL A 167 -5.10 -6.28 -11.31
N MET A 168 -5.71 -6.50 -10.16
CA MET A 168 -5.22 -7.43 -9.13
C MET A 168 -5.16 -8.89 -9.60
N ALA A 169 -5.98 -9.28 -10.58
CA ALA A 169 -5.97 -10.64 -11.11
C ALA A 169 -4.78 -10.91 -12.06
N TYR A 170 -4.20 -9.88 -12.67
CA TYR A 170 -3.20 -10.03 -13.72
C TYR A 170 -1.90 -9.24 -13.51
N ALA A 171 -1.86 -8.32 -12.56
CA ALA A 171 -0.64 -7.68 -12.10
C ALA A 171 -0.04 -8.47 -10.91
N SER A 172 1.19 -8.16 -10.54
CA SER A 172 1.86 -8.77 -9.39
C SER A 172 3.06 -7.92 -8.96
N THR A 173 3.83 -8.39 -7.96
CA THR A 173 5.12 -7.78 -7.60
C THR A 173 6.10 -7.70 -8.78
N LEU A 174 6.04 -8.65 -9.73
CA LEU A 174 6.90 -8.64 -10.94
C LEU A 174 6.60 -7.46 -11.86
N SER A 175 5.31 -7.20 -12.14
CA SER A 175 4.94 -6.06 -13.00
C SER A 175 5.12 -4.73 -12.26
N LEU A 176 4.76 -4.69 -10.97
CA LEU A 176 4.88 -3.48 -10.16
C LEU A 176 6.34 -3.03 -10.00
N GLU A 177 7.28 -3.95 -9.73
CA GLU A 177 8.70 -3.63 -9.63
C GLU A 177 9.24 -3.02 -10.92
N LYS A 178 8.82 -3.53 -12.08
CA LYS A 178 9.24 -3.01 -13.41
C LYS A 178 8.74 -1.58 -13.69
N GLU A 179 7.64 -1.17 -13.05
CA GLU A 179 7.08 0.17 -13.19
C GLU A 179 7.76 1.18 -12.24
N MET A 180 8.49 0.71 -11.23
CA MET A 180 9.09 1.56 -10.21
C MET A 180 10.48 2.04 -10.61
N ILE A 181 10.80 3.27 -10.23
CA ILE A 181 12.12 3.86 -10.39
C ILE A 181 12.89 3.67 -9.08
N PRO A 182 14.05 2.99 -9.09
CA PRO A 182 14.85 2.81 -7.90
C PRO A 182 15.30 4.14 -7.30
N VAL A 183 15.14 4.29 -5.99
CA VAL A 183 15.59 5.48 -5.24
C VAL A 183 16.55 5.06 -4.14
N ASN A 184 17.53 5.93 -3.84
CA ASN A 184 18.38 5.71 -2.68
C ASN A 184 17.57 5.87 -1.39
N ILE A 185 17.80 5.01 -0.41
CA ILE A 185 17.08 5.02 0.87
C ILE A 185 17.19 6.38 1.60
N LYS A 186 18.27 7.13 1.43
CA LYS A 186 18.43 8.48 1.97
C LYS A 186 17.40 9.47 1.40
N ASN A 187 16.94 9.22 0.17
CA ASN A 187 15.97 10.06 -0.54
C ASN A 187 14.53 9.54 -0.40
N MET A 188 14.32 8.49 0.38
CA MET A 188 13.01 7.87 0.56
C MET A 188 11.96 8.85 1.08
N LYS A 189 10.76 8.75 0.53
CA LYS A 189 9.59 9.58 0.82
C LYS A 189 8.38 8.72 1.17
N ILE A 190 7.35 9.36 1.72
CA ILE A 190 6.04 8.72 1.91
C ILE A 190 5.45 8.40 0.53
N GLY A 191 5.01 7.17 0.34
CA GLY A 191 4.55 6.63 -0.93
C GLY A 191 5.58 5.76 -1.65
N ASP A 192 6.85 5.81 -1.25
CA ASP A 192 7.86 4.89 -1.77
C ASP A 192 7.64 3.47 -1.24
N VAL A 193 8.16 2.49 -1.97
CA VAL A 193 7.87 1.08 -1.77
C VAL A 193 9.17 0.29 -1.67
N PHE A 194 9.27 -0.54 -0.65
CA PHE A 194 10.24 -1.63 -0.64
C PHE A 194 9.63 -2.80 -1.37
N ILE A 195 10.23 -3.21 -2.47
CA ILE A 195 9.69 -4.27 -3.32
C ILE A 195 10.76 -5.27 -3.72
N LYS A 196 10.34 -6.53 -3.77
CA LYS A 196 11.06 -7.63 -4.41
C LYS A 196 10.08 -8.34 -5.32
N GLY A 197 10.26 -8.21 -6.62
CA GLY A 197 9.49 -8.92 -7.62
C GLY A 197 9.83 -10.42 -7.64
N GLY A 198 8.87 -11.23 -8.03
CA GLY A 198 9.11 -12.67 -8.23
C GLY A 198 8.28 -13.58 -7.35
N ASN A 199 8.73 -14.83 -7.26
CA ASN A 199 8.14 -15.86 -6.42
C ASN A 199 9.26 -16.57 -5.61
N PRO A 200 9.36 -16.33 -4.30
CA PRO A 200 8.50 -15.44 -3.52
C PRO A 200 8.80 -13.95 -3.77
N GLY A 201 7.74 -13.18 -3.98
CA GLY A 201 7.78 -11.72 -4.05
C GLY A 201 7.14 -11.09 -2.82
N HIS A 202 7.48 -9.83 -2.53
CA HIS A 202 6.82 -9.05 -1.48
C HIS A 202 6.97 -7.56 -1.72
N ALA A 203 6.02 -6.79 -1.19
CA ALA A 203 6.04 -5.34 -1.26
C ALA A 203 5.43 -4.71 -0.01
N VAL A 204 6.05 -3.62 0.48
CA VAL A 204 5.56 -2.80 1.58
C VAL A 204 5.70 -1.33 1.23
N ILE A 205 4.75 -0.50 1.65
CA ILE A 205 4.70 0.92 1.33
C ILE A 205 4.96 1.79 2.56
N VAL A 206 5.70 2.89 2.37
CA VAL A 206 5.89 3.93 3.39
C VAL A 206 4.64 4.81 3.46
N VAL A 207 3.93 4.82 4.58
CA VAL A 207 2.65 5.54 4.74
C VAL A 207 2.75 6.79 5.62
N ASP A 208 3.80 6.90 6.44
CA ASP A 208 4.14 8.10 7.19
C ASP A 208 5.64 8.13 7.51
N MET A 209 6.16 9.30 7.88
CA MET A 209 7.58 9.46 8.18
C MET A 209 7.81 10.61 9.16
N CYS A 210 8.74 10.38 10.09
CA CYS A 210 9.30 11.39 10.98
C CYS A 210 10.80 11.55 10.72
N GLN A 211 11.34 12.74 10.99
CA GLN A 211 12.77 13.05 10.86
C GLN A 211 13.24 13.87 12.04
N ASN A 212 14.45 13.65 12.53
CA ASN A 212 15.08 14.48 13.54
C ASN A 212 15.98 15.55 12.92
N ASP A 213 16.51 16.44 13.77
CA ASP A 213 17.35 17.56 13.32
C ASP A 213 18.72 17.09 12.75
N GLU A 214 19.14 15.85 13.01
CA GLU A 214 20.33 15.21 12.44
C GLU A 214 20.07 14.56 11.07
N GLY A 215 18.84 14.63 10.56
CA GLY A 215 18.43 14.02 9.29
C GLY A 215 18.09 12.53 9.37
N LYS A 216 18.09 11.91 10.55
CA LYS A 216 17.70 10.53 10.75
C LYS A 216 16.19 10.39 10.51
N LYS A 217 15.79 9.43 9.68
CA LYS A 217 14.39 9.16 9.30
C LYS A 217 13.84 7.92 9.98
N LEU A 218 12.58 7.97 10.33
CA LEU A 218 11.79 6.83 10.81
C LEU A 218 10.59 6.67 9.88
N PHE A 219 10.35 5.45 9.41
CA PHE A 219 9.30 5.14 8.45
C PHE A 219 8.21 4.31 9.11
N MET A 220 6.96 4.64 8.81
CA MET A 220 5.82 3.79 9.09
C MET A 220 5.48 3.01 7.84
N LEU A 221 5.43 1.69 7.95
CA LEU A 221 5.21 0.79 6.83
C LEU A 221 3.81 0.15 6.90
N ALA A 222 3.21 -0.05 5.74
CA ALA A 222 1.97 -0.79 5.60
C ALA A 222 2.11 -1.90 4.56
N GLN A 223 1.36 -2.97 4.76
CA GLN A 223 1.32 -4.12 3.86
C GLN A 223 -0.04 -4.82 3.88
N SER A 224 -0.30 -5.62 2.86
CA SER A 224 -1.15 -6.79 2.91
C SER A 224 -0.29 -8.06 2.71
N TYR A 225 -0.89 -9.24 2.73
CA TYR A 225 -0.15 -10.50 2.60
C TYR A 225 -1.01 -11.60 1.96
N MET A 226 -0.42 -12.77 1.73
CA MET A 226 -1.14 -13.98 1.34
C MET A 226 -1.67 -14.71 2.60
N PHE A 227 -2.89 -15.21 2.63
CA PHE A 227 -3.97 -15.00 1.64
C PHE A 227 -4.44 -13.54 1.69
N ALA A 228 -5.18 -13.11 0.65
CA ALA A 228 -5.69 -11.74 0.57
C ALA A 228 -6.33 -11.29 1.88
N GLN A 229 -5.90 -10.15 2.40
CA GLN A 229 -6.27 -9.64 3.71
C GLN A 229 -6.26 -8.12 3.72
N GLN A 230 -6.88 -7.52 4.72
CA GLN A 230 -6.88 -6.07 4.87
C GLN A 230 -5.47 -5.52 5.03
N THR A 231 -5.23 -4.37 4.43
CA THR A 231 -3.96 -3.63 4.60
C THR A 231 -3.78 -3.23 6.05
N GLN A 232 -2.58 -3.41 6.58
CA GLN A 232 -2.26 -3.23 7.99
C GLN A 232 -0.98 -2.42 8.17
N ILE A 233 -0.92 -1.63 9.23
CA ILE A 233 0.30 -0.95 9.66
C ILE A 233 1.18 -1.98 10.37
N PHE A 234 2.39 -2.09 9.86
CA PHE A 234 3.37 -3.07 10.33
C PHE A 234 3.96 -2.64 11.67
N VAL A 235 4.04 -3.57 12.62
CA VAL A 235 4.76 -3.35 13.88
C VAL A 235 6.01 -4.22 13.87
N ASN A 236 7.16 -3.60 14.08
CA ASN A 236 8.36 -4.34 14.42
C ASN A 236 8.21 -4.86 15.87
N LYS A 237 8.68 -6.10 16.17
CA LYS A 237 8.71 -6.68 17.52
C LYS A 237 9.40 -5.78 18.56
N ILE A 238 10.13 -4.77 18.12
CA ILE A 238 10.80 -3.76 18.95
C ILE A 238 9.99 -2.44 19.00
N GLY A 239 8.74 -2.42 18.44
CA GLY A 239 7.87 -1.24 18.44
C GLY A 239 8.32 -0.09 17.53
N ARG A 240 9.17 -0.37 16.53
CA ARG A 240 9.72 0.64 15.60
C ARG A 240 9.86 0.06 14.20
N ALA A 241 9.35 0.75 13.20
CA ALA A 241 9.80 0.54 11.84
C ALA A 241 11.18 1.22 11.69
N HIS A 242 12.24 0.44 11.72
CA HIS A 242 13.59 0.93 11.45
C HIS A 242 14.03 0.41 10.09
N VAL A 243 14.51 1.29 9.27
CA VAL A 243 15.36 0.99 8.13
C VAL A 243 16.68 1.73 8.34
#